data_26d1741eadfbb204f534e95ce6ac6998
#
_entry.id   26d1741eadfbb204f534e95ce6ac6998
#
_cell.length_a   1.000
_cell.length_b   1.000
_cell.length_c   1.000
_cell.angle_alpha   90.00
_cell.angle_beta   90.00
_cell.angle_gamma   90.00
#
_symmetry.space_group_name_H-M   'P 1'
#
loop_
_entity.id
_entity.type
_entity.pdbx_description
1 polymer ?
#
loop_
_entity_poly.entity_id
_entity_poly.type
_entity_poly.pdbx_seq_one_letter_code
_entity_poly.pdbx_strand_id
1 'polypeptide(L)'
;MPGRARLAALVGMLLLLSACGAPPAAAPSGTPGTAAPALTGPAWTTYHGDAARTGVDRSSPPVGSPRVLWHSAALDGDVYAEPLLVDGHVIVATEGDSLYSLDAGSGAVAWQAHLGTPVPRSMLPCGNIFPLGITGTPVVDRAAQLVYAVAETTPGIHTLAAVELGSGRVRWRRGVDPPGMTAIAQQQRAALTLDAGRVVVAFGGLLGDCGAYHGWVVAVAADGSGPLLDFRVPSTREAGIWAPAGPVVDSDGTLLVATGNSEAATTLDGGDSVLRLSPDLHQVDQWAPADWRLLNAADTDVGSISPAAVGGGLLFQGGKSGRGYLLRAGHLGGVGGAAFAAEVCRGGSYGGTAFAAPYLYVPCVQGLRALRIGPGAAFSVAWTGPPTGSPIVAGGAVWATGSGQTTLLALDPASGAVRARVEVGPTVHFATPASLGGTLVVGSGNSIVAVTGV
;
A
#
# COMPACT_ATOMS: atom_id res chain seq x y z
N MET A 1 25.85 -1.58 76.13
CA MET A 1 26.56 -0.69 77.06
C MET A 1 27.15 0.46 76.25
N PRO A 2 27.12 1.68 76.72
CA PRO A 2 27.02 2.89 75.98
C PRO A 2 28.35 3.66 75.81
N GLY A 3 28.39 4.51 74.78
CA GLY A 3 29.50 5.49 74.69
C GLY A 3 28.94 6.81 74.11
N ARG A 4 28.79 7.75 75.00
CA ARG A 4 28.32 9.14 74.80
C ARG A 4 29.40 10.06 74.25
N ALA A 5 28.92 11.14 73.68
CA ALA A 5 29.41 12.53 73.75
C ALA A 5 30.28 12.96 72.52
N ARG A 6 30.28 14.19 72.02
CA ARG A 6 29.90 15.50 72.56
C ARG A 6 29.62 16.50 71.43
N LEU A 7 28.71 17.42 71.68
CA LEU A 7 28.51 18.69 70.96
C LEU A 7 29.77 19.54 71.01
N ALA A 8 30.01 20.22 69.86
CA ALA A 8 30.75 21.48 69.87
C ALA A 8 30.05 22.46 68.88
N ALA A 9 29.48 23.50 69.47
CA ALA A 9 28.93 24.62 68.72
C ALA A 9 30.05 25.56 68.30
N LEU A 10 30.04 26.00 67.02
CA LEU A 10 30.84 27.14 66.56
C LEU A 10 29.91 28.13 65.86
N VAL A 11 29.82 29.29 66.52
CA VAL A 11 29.16 30.51 65.96
C VAL A 11 30.05 31.07 64.84
N GLY A 12 29.53 31.26 63.68
CA GLY A 12 30.17 31.88 62.52
C GLY A 12 29.28 32.92 61.88
N MET A 13 29.77 34.12 61.93
CA MET A 13 29.25 35.42 61.56
C MET A 13 28.70 35.52 60.16
N LEU A 14 27.45 36.00 60.01
CA LEU A 14 26.82 36.36 58.71
C LEU A 14 27.50 37.61 58.12
N LEU A 15 28.11 37.46 56.96
CA LEU A 15 28.45 38.58 56.09
C LEU A 15 27.41 38.60 54.92
N LEU A 16 26.54 39.59 54.95
CA LEU A 16 25.62 39.91 53.88
C LEU A 16 26.39 40.58 52.73
N LEU A 17 26.59 39.84 51.64
CA LEU A 17 27.01 40.39 50.34
C LEU A 17 25.76 40.56 49.46
N SER A 18 25.35 41.80 49.26
CA SER A 18 24.35 42.21 48.28
C SER A 18 24.93 42.05 46.87
N ALA A 19 24.51 41.00 46.19
CA ALA A 19 24.77 40.84 44.73
C ALA A 19 23.61 41.45 43.97
N CYS A 20 23.86 42.53 43.20
CA CYS A 20 22.96 43.05 42.17
C CYS A 20 22.80 42.00 41.09
N GLY A 21 21.64 41.30 41.08
CA GLY A 21 21.26 40.41 40.00
C GLY A 21 20.81 41.24 38.77
N ALA A 22 21.52 41.04 37.65
CA ALA A 22 21.00 41.48 36.35
C ALA A 22 19.72 40.69 35.95
N PRO A 23 18.76 41.32 35.28
CA PRO A 23 17.55 40.59 34.83
C PRO A 23 17.94 39.55 33.79
N PRO A 24 17.25 38.37 33.74
CA PRO A 24 17.50 37.36 32.75
C PRO A 24 17.16 37.92 31.34
N ALA A 25 18.09 37.71 30.40
CA ALA A 25 17.88 38.03 28.99
C ALA A 25 16.64 37.30 28.47
N ALA A 26 15.72 38.04 27.86
CA ALA A 26 14.56 37.49 27.19
C ALA A 26 15.00 36.53 26.08
N ALA A 27 14.45 35.30 26.11
CA ALA A 27 14.62 34.33 25.03
C ALA A 27 14.13 34.95 23.71
N PRO A 28 14.81 34.73 22.59
CA PRO A 28 14.33 35.21 21.31
C PRO A 28 12.98 34.53 20.99
N SER A 29 11.94 35.34 20.84
CA SER A 29 10.65 34.96 20.31
C SER A 29 10.88 34.51 18.87
N GLY A 30 10.97 33.18 18.65
CA GLY A 30 10.97 32.59 17.33
C GLY A 30 9.66 32.99 16.65
N THR A 31 9.76 33.74 15.57
CA THR A 31 8.67 33.97 14.63
C THR A 31 8.10 32.63 14.22
N PRO A 32 6.75 32.42 14.25
CA PRO A 32 6.18 31.21 13.69
C PRO A 32 6.62 31.10 12.23
N GLY A 33 7.35 30.04 11.90
CA GLY A 33 7.72 29.77 10.53
C GLY A 33 6.42 29.74 9.70
N THR A 34 6.36 30.56 8.67
CA THR A 34 5.30 30.51 7.66
C THR A 34 5.22 29.06 7.18
N ALA A 35 4.08 28.39 7.42
CA ALA A 35 3.82 27.07 6.85
C ALA A 35 4.05 27.18 5.33
N ALA A 36 4.86 26.27 4.78
CA ALA A 36 5.06 26.21 3.35
C ALA A 36 3.70 26.12 2.66
N PRO A 37 3.45 26.81 1.55
CA PRO A 37 2.18 26.75 0.85
C PRO A 37 1.88 25.30 0.52
N ALA A 38 0.65 24.84 0.82
CA ALA A 38 0.21 23.50 0.48
C ALA A 38 0.34 23.31 -1.04
N LEU A 39 1.08 22.28 -1.45
CA LEU A 39 1.26 21.95 -2.85
C LEU A 39 -0.07 21.49 -3.44
N THR A 40 -0.66 22.26 -4.36
CA THR A 40 -2.03 22.10 -4.84
C THR A 40 -2.15 21.37 -6.17
N GLY A 41 -1.03 20.99 -6.81
CA GLY A 41 -1.02 20.27 -8.09
C GLY A 41 -1.46 18.80 -7.96
N PRO A 42 -1.74 18.12 -9.09
CA PRO A 42 -2.00 16.68 -9.10
C PRO A 42 -0.78 15.92 -8.56
N ALA A 43 -1.02 14.75 -7.97
CA ALA A 43 0.02 13.87 -7.46
C ALA A 43 -0.50 12.43 -7.40
N TRP A 44 0.42 11.47 -7.52
CA TRP A 44 0.17 10.04 -7.36
C TRP A 44 0.86 9.57 -6.08
N THR A 45 0.17 9.73 -4.95
CA THR A 45 0.77 9.66 -3.60
C THR A 45 0.65 8.30 -2.91
N THR A 46 -0.07 7.37 -3.51
CA THR A 46 -0.30 6.01 -2.99
C THR A 46 -0.61 5.07 -4.15
N TYR A 47 -0.71 3.79 -3.87
CA TYR A 47 -1.07 2.79 -4.87
C TYR A 47 -2.34 3.19 -5.62
N HIS A 48 -2.30 3.15 -6.96
CA HIS A 48 -3.38 3.59 -7.87
C HIS A 48 -3.85 5.04 -7.65
N GLY A 49 -2.97 5.90 -7.13
CA GLY A 49 -3.10 7.36 -7.10
C GLY A 49 -3.92 7.94 -5.96
N ASP A 50 -4.90 7.22 -5.44
CA ASP A 50 -5.79 7.69 -4.38
C ASP A 50 -6.16 6.60 -3.36
N ALA A 51 -6.75 6.99 -2.22
CA ALA A 51 -7.11 6.08 -1.14
C ALA A 51 -8.26 5.12 -1.52
N ALA A 52 -9.06 5.44 -2.53
CA ALA A 52 -10.09 4.58 -3.10
C ALA A 52 -9.53 3.60 -4.15
N ARG A 53 -8.23 3.72 -4.50
CA ARG A 53 -7.53 2.86 -5.46
C ARG A 53 -8.15 2.91 -6.86
N THR A 54 -8.55 4.08 -7.33
CA THR A 54 -9.23 4.20 -8.63
C THR A 54 -8.34 3.89 -9.81
N GLY A 55 -7.02 4.11 -9.72
CA GLY A 55 -6.06 3.87 -10.78
C GLY A 55 -6.21 4.81 -11.97
N VAL A 56 -6.69 6.04 -11.78
CA VAL A 56 -6.98 6.98 -12.87
C VAL A 56 -6.19 8.28 -12.74
N ASP A 57 -5.29 8.52 -13.67
CA ASP A 57 -4.68 9.84 -13.86
C ASP A 57 -5.54 10.74 -14.74
N ARG A 58 -6.12 11.75 -14.12
CA ARG A 58 -6.96 12.76 -14.81
C ARG A 58 -6.14 13.96 -15.30
N SER A 59 -4.85 14.01 -15.01
CA SER A 59 -3.96 15.12 -15.37
C SER A 59 -3.19 14.87 -16.68
N SER A 60 -3.12 13.61 -17.13
CA SER A 60 -2.44 13.26 -18.38
C SER A 60 -3.22 13.76 -19.61
N PRO A 61 -2.52 14.39 -20.57
CA PRO A 61 -3.10 14.73 -21.86
C PRO A 61 -3.47 13.45 -22.64
N PRO A 62 -4.26 13.53 -23.70
CA PRO A 62 -4.53 12.38 -24.56
C PRO A 62 -3.24 11.72 -25.06
N VAL A 63 -3.21 10.37 -25.07
CA VAL A 63 -2.07 9.58 -25.54
C VAL A 63 -1.61 10.03 -26.92
N GLY A 64 -0.34 10.37 -27.04
CA GLY A 64 0.33 10.75 -28.27
C GLY A 64 1.19 9.62 -28.84
N SER A 65 2.50 9.81 -28.84
CA SER A 65 3.51 8.83 -29.29
C SER A 65 4.35 8.38 -28.09
N PRO A 66 3.91 7.34 -27.37
CA PRO A 66 4.60 6.90 -26.17
C PRO A 66 6.01 6.40 -26.49
N ARG A 67 6.99 6.82 -25.69
CA ARG A 67 8.38 6.37 -25.80
C ARG A 67 9.05 6.42 -24.43
N VAL A 68 10.09 5.64 -24.25
CA VAL A 68 10.94 5.72 -23.07
C VAL A 68 11.55 7.11 -23.00
N LEU A 69 11.40 7.73 -21.84
CA LEU A 69 12.02 9.01 -21.51
C LEU A 69 13.42 8.79 -20.92
N TRP A 70 13.50 7.90 -19.92
CA TRP A 70 14.75 7.51 -19.27
C TRP A 70 14.62 6.14 -18.59
N HIS A 71 15.79 5.53 -18.32
CA HIS A 71 15.97 4.41 -17.40
C HIS A 71 16.79 4.91 -16.22
N SER A 72 16.44 4.56 -14.98
CA SER A 72 17.28 4.84 -13.84
C SER A 72 18.55 3.99 -13.85
N ALA A 73 19.54 4.37 -13.06
CA ALA A 73 20.59 3.43 -12.65
C ALA A 73 19.97 2.26 -11.87
N ALA A 74 20.72 1.15 -11.77
CA ALA A 74 20.34 0.02 -10.92
C ALA A 74 20.27 0.45 -9.46
N LEU A 75 19.18 0.08 -8.78
CA LEU A 75 18.95 0.29 -7.36
C LEU A 75 19.48 -0.93 -6.56
N ASP A 76 19.40 -0.87 -5.24
CA ASP A 76 19.95 -1.91 -4.35
C ASP A 76 19.05 -3.16 -4.16
N GLY A 77 17.89 -3.21 -4.80
CA GLY A 77 16.98 -4.36 -4.77
C GLY A 77 15.87 -4.25 -5.81
N ASP A 78 15.16 -5.34 -6.04
CA ASP A 78 14.02 -5.37 -6.95
C ASP A 78 12.90 -4.45 -6.48
N VAL A 79 12.13 -3.92 -7.44
CA VAL A 79 11.02 -2.99 -7.21
C VAL A 79 9.69 -3.71 -7.39
N TYR A 80 9.10 -4.16 -6.29
CA TYR A 80 7.74 -4.73 -6.27
C TYR A 80 6.67 -3.67 -6.00
N ALA A 81 7.02 -2.67 -5.20
CA ALA A 81 6.16 -1.53 -4.90
C ALA A 81 5.82 -0.72 -6.16
N GLU A 82 4.60 -0.21 -6.26
CA GLU A 82 4.27 0.78 -7.27
C GLU A 82 5.08 2.07 -7.05
N PRO A 83 5.82 2.58 -8.04
CA PRO A 83 6.50 3.88 -7.92
C PRO A 83 5.48 5.01 -7.76
N LEU A 84 5.77 6.02 -6.94
CA LEU A 84 4.87 7.17 -6.74
C LEU A 84 5.43 8.41 -7.43
N LEU A 85 4.52 9.24 -7.97
CA LEU A 85 4.86 10.48 -8.65
C LEU A 85 4.33 11.68 -7.85
N VAL A 86 5.23 12.47 -7.30
CA VAL A 86 4.87 13.61 -6.46
C VAL A 86 5.88 14.74 -6.57
N ASP A 87 5.39 15.96 -6.86
CA ASP A 87 6.17 17.20 -6.80
C ASP A 87 7.49 17.15 -7.59
N GLY A 88 7.50 16.49 -8.77
CA GLY A 88 8.71 16.34 -9.60
C GLY A 88 9.63 15.19 -9.19
N HIS A 89 9.22 14.36 -8.22
CA HIS A 89 9.96 13.19 -7.75
C HIS A 89 9.25 11.90 -8.10
N VAL A 90 10.05 10.85 -8.35
CA VAL A 90 9.60 9.45 -8.36
C VAL A 90 10.07 8.79 -7.08
N ILE A 91 9.15 8.42 -6.21
CA ILE A 91 9.46 7.71 -4.95
C ILE A 91 9.41 6.22 -5.23
N VAL A 92 10.47 5.53 -4.88
CA VAL A 92 10.68 4.11 -5.15
C VAL A 92 11.08 3.39 -3.87
N ALA A 93 10.49 2.23 -3.63
CA ALA A 93 10.89 1.32 -2.56
C ALA A 93 11.47 0.03 -3.15
N THR A 94 12.47 -0.55 -2.48
CA THR A 94 13.18 -1.74 -2.96
C THR A 94 13.23 -2.84 -1.92
N GLU A 95 13.43 -4.07 -2.38
CA GLU A 95 13.71 -5.21 -1.50
C GLU A 95 15.10 -5.13 -0.82
N GLY A 96 15.90 -4.12 -1.13
CA GLY A 96 17.09 -3.75 -0.38
C GLY A 96 16.82 -2.93 0.88
N ASP A 97 15.56 -2.79 1.33
CA ASP A 97 15.14 -1.94 2.45
C ASP A 97 15.48 -0.45 2.25
N SER A 98 15.44 0.01 1.01
CA SER A 98 15.70 1.42 0.70
C SER A 98 14.50 2.12 0.07
N LEU A 99 14.33 3.38 0.46
CA LEU A 99 13.54 4.36 -0.27
C LEU A 99 14.47 5.23 -1.11
N TYR A 100 14.07 5.49 -2.33
CA TYR A 100 14.73 6.43 -3.23
C TYR A 100 13.78 7.54 -3.65
N SER A 101 14.32 8.71 -3.87
CA SER A 101 13.71 9.74 -4.69
C SER A 101 14.55 9.92 -5.94
N LEU A 102 13.90 9.77 -7.09
CA LEU A 102 14.50 10.06 -8.38
C LEU A 102 13.89 11.35 -8.93
N ASP A 103 14.67 12.13 -9.65
CA ASP A 103 14.16 13.26 -10.42
C ASP A 103 13.25 12.75 -11.56
N ALA A 104 12.02 13.20 -11.63
CA ALA A 104 11.03 12.70 -12.58
C ALA A 104 11.37 13.02 -14.05
N GLY A 105 12.18 14.03 -14.31
CA GLY A 105 12.62 14.42 -15.66
C GLY A 105 13.80 13.62 -16.19
N SER A 106 14.68 13.14 -15.32
CA SER A 106 15.96 12.53 -15.70
C SER A 106 16.21 11.12 -15.15
N GLY A 107 15.48 10.70 -14.12
CA GLY A 107 15.73 9.44 -13.42
C GLY A 107 16.95 9.45 -12.50
N ALA A 108 17.61 10.61 -12.33
CA ALA A 108 18.76 10.72 -11.44
C ALA A 108 18.34 10.59 -9.98
N VAL A 109 19.13 9.88 -9.16
CA VAL A 109 18.88 9.73 -7.73
C VAL A 109 19.11 11.08 -7.04
N ALA A 110 18.05 11.64 -6.44
CA ALA A 110 18.11 12.83 -5.61
C ALA A 110 18.53 12.49 -4.18
N TRP A 111 17.97 11.42 -3.61
CA TRP A 111 18.37 10.89 -2.31
C TRP A 111 18.02 9.39 -2.20
N GLN A 112 18.70 8.73 -1.28
CA GLN A 112 18.43 7.37 -0.82
C GLN A 112 18.33 7.36 0.70
N ALA A 113 17.35 6.65 1.24
CA ALA A 113 17.20 6.38 2.66
C ALA A 113 17.17 4.88 2.90
N HIS A 114 18.25 4.32 3.44
CA HIS A 114 18.32 2.91 3.81
C HIS A 114 17.67 2.71 5.19
N LEU A 115 16.65 1.87 5.26
CA LEU A 115 15.80 1.71 6.44
C LEU A 115 16.20 0.52 7.33
N GLY A 116 16.92 -0.46 6.79
CA GLY A 116 17.37 -1.61 7.56
C GLY A 116 18.05 -2.66 6.70
N THR A 117 18.41 -3.78 7.29
CA THR A 117 18.97 -4.93 6.57
C THR A 117 17.84 -5.89 6.25
N PRO A 118 17.52 -6.13 4.97
CA PRO A 118 16.42 -6.99 4.57
C PRO A 118 16.63 -8.42 5.04
N VAL A 119 15.54 -9.17 5.16
CA VAL A 119 15.58 -10.55 5.65
C VAL A 119 16.12 -11.47 4.55
N PRO A 120 17.26 -12.15 4.75
CA PRO A 120 17.80 -13.05 3.75
C PRO A 120 16.96 -14.34 3.66
N ARG A 121 16.99 -15.00 2.49
CA ARG A 121 16.27 -16.26 2.26
C ARG A 121 16.53 -17.31 3.35
N SER A 122 17.73 -17.38 3.88
CA SER A 122 18.11 -18.39 4.89
C SER A 122 17.39 -18.24 6.22
N MET A 123 16.76 -17.11 6.48
CA MET A 123 15.98 -16.83 7.70
C MET A 123 14.48 -16.98 7.48
N LEU A 124 14.00 -16.90 6.23
CA LEU A 124 12.58 -17.01 5.91
C LEU A 124 12.14 -18.48 5.89
N PRO A 125 10.99 -18.82 6.52
CA PRO A 125 10.48 -20.19 6.51
C PRO A 125 10.01 -20.63 5.12
N CYS A 126 9.53 -19.73 4.28
CA CYS A 126 9.18 -19.91 2.86
C CYS A 126 9.13 -18.55 2.15
N GLY A 127 8.43 -18.44 1.02
CA GLY A 127 8.31 -17.18 0.26
C GLY A 127 8.88 -17.29 -1.14
N ASN A 128 8.77 -16.22 -1.91
CA ASN A 128 9.24 -16.13 -3.30
C ASN A 128 9.94 -14.79 -3.63
N ILE A 129 10.16 -13.94 -2.63
CA ILE A 129 10.90 -12.67 -2.75
C ILE A 129 12.14 -12.75 -1.86
N PHE A 130 13.32 -12.50 -2.41
CA PHE A 130 14.60 -12.69 -1.70
C PHE A 130 15.67 -11.70 -2.19
N PRO A 131 16.31 -10.91 -1.29
CA PRO A 131 15.93 -10.75 0.12
C PRO A 131 14.52 -10.20 0.23
N LEU A 132 13.93 -10.22 1.43
CA LEU A 132 12.63 -9.62 1.72
C LEU A 132 12.83 -8.30 2.47
N GLY A 133 12.39 -7.22 1.87
CA GLY A 133 12.55 -5.85 2.38
C GLY A 133 11.26 -5.05 2.25
N ILE A 134 11.25 -3.96 1.48
CA ILE A 134 10.06 -3.12 1.30
C ILE A 134 9.29 -3.60 0.07
N THR A 135 8.34 -4.52 0.27
CA THR A 135 7.49 -5.04 -0.81
C THR A 135 6.22 -4.18 -1.02
N GLY A 136 5.63 -3.68 0.07
CA GLY A 136 4.41 -2.87 0.02
C GLY A 136 4.64 -1.46 -0.52
N THR A 137 3.72 -0.97 -1.34
CA THR A 137 3.80 0.40 -1.87
C THR A 137 3.72 1.43 -0.73
N PRO A 138 4.65 2.38 -0.66
CA PRO A 138 4.63 3.49 0.29
C PRO A 138 3.40 4.39 0.14
N VAL A 139 3.22 5.32 1.08
CA VAL A 139 2.24 6.40 0.96
C VAL A 139 2.90 7.74 1.28
N VAL A 140 2.53 8.79 0.55
CA VAL A 140 3.06 10.15 0.73
C VAL A 140 2.01 11.06 1.36
N ASP A 141 2.37 11.68 2.48
CA ASP A 141 1.66 12.84 3.05
C ASP A 141 2.30 14.12 2.51
N ARG A 142 1.67 14.72 1.51
CA ARG A 142 2.15 15.98 0.92
C ARG A 142 2.05 17.15 1.89
N ALA A 143 1.07 17.16 2.79
CA ALA A 143 0.91 18.24 3.75
C ALA A 143 2.01 18.21 4.81
N ALA A 144 2.36 17.04 5.28
CA ALA A 144 3.47 16.83 6.22
C ALA A 144 4.84 16.75 5.53
N GLN A 145 4.91 16.66 4.20
CA GLN A 145 6.13 16.42 3.41
C GLN A 145 6.86 15.14 3.85
N LEU A 146 6.12 14.05 4.07
CA LEU A 146 6.62 12.77 4.54
C LEU A 146 6.24 11.64 3.58
N VAL A 147 7.14 10.68 3.46
CA VAL A 147 6.91 9.36 2.84
C VAL A 147 6.91 8.33 3.95
N TYR A 148 5.92 7.46 3.97
CA TYR A 148 5.84 6.34 4.91
C TYR A 148 6.07 5.04 4.18
N ALA A 149 6.91 4.17 4.73
CA ALA A 149 7.16 2.82 4.23
C ALA A 149 7.38 1.86 5.39
N VAL A 150 7.05 0.60 5.18
CA VAL A 150 7.35 -0.49 6.12
C VAL A 150 8.51 -1.29 5.57
N ALA A 151 9.61 -1.35 6.32
CA ALA A 151 10.75 -2.19 6.05
C ALA A 151 10.62 -3.50 6.83
N GLU A 152 10.81 -4.64 6.16
CA GLU A 152 10.89 -5.95 6.79
C GLU A 152 12.35 -6.32 6.97
N THR A 153 12.82 -6.17 8.20
CA THR A 153 14.26 -6.22 8.52
C THR A 153 14.63 -7.45 9.33
N THR A 154 15.88 -7.86 9.21
CA THR A 154 16.47 -8.91 10.05
C THR A 154 16.30 -8.55 11.54
N PRO A 155 15.78 -9.47 12.39
CA PRO A 155 15.56 -10.91 12.17
C PRO A 155 14.15 -11.31 11.69
N GLY A 156 13.42 -10.49 10.98
CA GLY A 156 12.04 -10.70 10.54
C GLY A 156 11.07 -9.90 11.41
N ILE A 157 11.26 -8.57 11.46
CA ILE A 157 10.40 -7.60 12.14
C ILE A 157 10.01 -6.49 11.16
N HIS A 158 8.86 -5.88 11.40
CA HIS A 158 8.34 -4.81 10.53
C HIS A 158 8.48 -3.46 11.22
N THR A 159 9.12 -2.53 10.52
CA THR A 159 9.34 -1.16 11.00
C THR A 159 8.75 -0.16 10.03
N LEU A 160 7.73 0.58 10.48
CA LEU A 160 7.23 1.75 9.76
C LEU A 160 8.20 2.91 9.98
N ALA A 161 8.63 3.52 8.88
CA ALA A 161 9.47 4.70 8.88
C ALA A 161 8.76 5.88 8.21
N ALA A 162 8.92 7.08 8.79
CA ALA A 162 8.57 8.33 8.14
C ALA A 162 9.84 9.03 7.66
N VAL A 163 9.89 9.33 6.38
CA VAL A 163 11.06 9.89 5.69
C VAL A 163 10.68 11.22 5.05
N GLU A 164 11.50 12.24 5.22
CA GLU A 164 11.28 13.56 4.60
C GLU A 164 11.33 13.45 3.07
N LEU A 165 10.27 13.89 2.41
CA LEU A 165 10.12 13.84 0.95
C LEU A 165 11.25 14.56 0.21
N GLY A 166 11.67 15.73 0.70
CA GLY A 166 12.69 16.54 0.04
C GLY A 166 14.14 16.15 0.32
N SER A 167 14.42 15.38 1.40
CA SER A 167 15.80 15.13 1.84
C SER A 167 16.17 13.67 2.06
N GLY A 168 15.19 12.77 2.14
CA GLY A 168 15.42 11.38 2.52
C GLY A 168 15.79 11.17 3.99
N ARG A 169 15.75 12.21 4.81
CA ARG A 169 16.07 12.10 6.24
C ARG A 169 14.95 11.40 6.99
N VAL A 170 15.29 10.33 7.72
CA VAL A 170 14.32 9.62 8.56
C VAL A 170 13.93 10.51 9.74
N ARG A 171 12.64 10.79 9.87
CA ARG A 171 12.06 11.60 10.97
C ARG A 171 11.83 10.75 12.20
N TRP A 172 11.22 9.58 12.00
CA TRP A 172 10.97 8.63 13.07
C TRP A 172 10.84 7.21 12.50
N ARG A 173 10.99 6.22 13.38
CA ARG A 173 10.75 4.80 13.12
C ARG A 173 9.90 4.22 14.23
N ARG A 174 9.07 3.23 13.89
CA ARG A 174 8.22 2.54 14.85
C ARG A 174 7.98 1.09 14.42
N GLY A 175 8.11 0.15 15.37
CA GLY A 175 7.68 -1.23 15.18
C GLY A 175 6.17 -1.31 14.98
N VAL A 176 5.74 -2.14 14.03
CA VAL A 176 4.32 -2.32 13.67
C VAL A 176 3.87 -3.77 13.79
N ASP A 177 4.62 -4.57 14.51
CA ASP A 177 4.25 -5.93 14.90
C ASP A 177 3.44 -5.89 16.21
N PRO A 178 2.11 -6.09 16.19
CA PRO A 178 1.30 -6.09 17.39
C PRO A 178 1.60 -7.31 18.27
N PRO A 179 1.30 -7.26 19.58
CA PRO A 179 1.44 -8.41 20.46
C PRO A 179 0.70 -9.64 19.95
N GLY A 180 1.39 -10.77 19.89
CA GLY A 180 0.85 -12.02 19.39
C GLY A 180 1.02 -12.27 17.89
N MET A 181 1.59 -11.34 17.16
CA MET A 181 2.01 -11.55 15.77
C MET A 181 3.30 -12.39 15.72
N THR A 182 3.32 -13.40 14.84
CA THR A 182 4.56 -14.12 14.48
C THR A 182 5.20 -13.40 13.31
N ALA A 183 5.97 -12.35 13.58
CA ALA A 183 6.44 -11.40 12.55
C ALA A 183 7.13 -12.10 11.37
N ILE A 184 8.09 -13.02 11.60
CA ILE A 184 8.84 -13.73 10.55
C ILE A 184 7.95 -14.59 9.61
N ALA A 185 6.70 -14.87 9.99
CA ALA A 185 5.74 -15.60 9.16
C ALA A 185 4.78 -14.66 8.41
N GLN A 186 4.86 -13.36 8.68
CA GLN A 186 4.07 -12.33 8.01
C GLN A 186 4.84 -11.73 6.84
N GLN A 187 4.11 -11.19 5.88
CA GLN A 187 4.65 -10.36 4.81
C GLN A 187 3.83 -9.08 4.69
N GLN A 188 4.51 -7.95 4.68
CA GLN A 188 3.90 -6.65 4.40
C GLN A 188 3.98 -6.37 2.89
N ARG A 189 3.04 -6.93 2.10
CA ARG A 189 2.94 -6.73 0.65
C ARG A 189 1.92 -5.64 0.28
N ALA A 190 0.88 -5.50 1.06
CA ALA A 190 -0.24 -4.61 0.83
C ALA A 190 0.21 -3.14 0.85
N ALA A 191 -0.24 -2.34 -0.11
CA ALA A 191 0.06 -0.91 -0.13
C ALA A 191 -0.39 -0.21 1.15
N LEU A 192 0.39 0.75 1.61
CA LEU A 192 0.02 1.58 2.75
C LEU A 192 -1.13 2.52 2.39
N THR A 193 -1.94 2.85 3.37
CA THR A 193 -3.03 3.82 3.24
C THR A 193 -2.85 4.92 4.28
N LEU A 194 -3.00 6.18 3.87
CA LEU A 194 -3.07 7.31 4.78
C LEU A 194 -4.54 7.74 4.89
N ASP A 195 -5.11 7.60 6.07
CA ASP A 195 -6.48 7.96 6.35
C ASP A 195 -6.64 8.50 7.78
N ALA A 196 -7.53 9.49 7.96
CA ALA A 196 -7.86 10.09 9.26
C ALA A 196 -6.62 10.42 10.13
N GLY A 197 -5.51 10.87 9.51
CA GLY A 197 -4.26 11.19 10.20
C GLY A 197 -3.48 9.98 10.69
N ARG A 198 -3.74 8.79 10.15
CA ARG A 198 -3.06 7.53 10.47
C ARG A 198 -2.51 6.85 9.22
N VAL A 199 -1.38 6.19 9.38
CA VAL A 199 -0.83 5.26 8.39
C VAL A 199 -1.36 3.87 8.72
N VAL A 200 -2.10 3.29 7.78
CA VAL A 200 -2.71 1.96 7.89
C VAL A 200 -1.83 0.96 7.13
N VAL A 201 -1.49 -0.13 7.79
CA VAL A 201 -0.64 -1.22 7.30
C VAL A 201 -1.41 -2.52 7.38
N ALA A 202 -1.40 -3.32 6.32
CA ALA A 202 -2.01 -4.65 6.33
C ALA A 202 -0.96 -5.73 6.06
N PHE A 203 -1.19 -6.91 6.65
CA PHE A 203 -0.27 -8.04 6.58
C PHE A 203 -0.97 -9.30 6.10
N GLY A 204 -0.24 -10.07 5.31
CA GLY A 204 -0.57 -11.44 4.95
C GLY A 204 0.54 -12.40 5.34
N GLY A 205 0.48 -13.63 4.85
CA GLY A 205 1.54 -14.62 4.98
C GLY A 205 2.54 -14.57 3.85
N LEU A 206 3.65 -15.27 4.02
CA LEU A 206 4.60 -15.57 2.96
C LEU A 206 3.99 -16.56 1.97
N LEU A 207 4.36 -16.49 0.70
CA LEU A 207 3.96 -17.52 -0.29
C LEU A 207 4.37 -18.91 0.20
N GLY A 208 3.39 -19.83 0.28
CA GLY A 208 3.57 -21.18 0.82
C GLY A 208 3.04 -21.36 2.24
N ASP A 209 2.41 -20.33 2.82
CA ASP A 209 1.60 -20.37 4.04
C ASP A 209 2.32 -20.97 5.26
N CYS A 210 3.62 -20.65 5.39
CA CYS A 210 4.46 -21.18 6.44
C CYS A 210 4.27 -20.43 7.76
N GLY A 211 4.22 -21.20 8.85
CA GLY A 211 4.15 -20.64 10.19
C GLY A 211 2.75 -20.22 10.60
N ALA A 212 2.64 -19.69 11.81
CA ALA A 212 1.38 -19.24 12.39
C ALA A 212 1.15 -17.76 12.05
N TYR A 213 0.69 -17.49 10.84
CA TYR A 213 0.32 -16.13 10.43
C TYR A 213 -1.20 -15.91 10.44
N HIS A 214 -1.59 -14.65 10.48
CA HIS A 214 -2.97 -14.19 10.35
C HIS A 214 -3.02 -12.95 9.47
N GLY A 215 -4.19 -12.61 8.94
CA GLY A 215 -4.45 -11.29 8.44
C GLY A 215 -4.47 -10.27 9.58
N TRP A 216 -3.72 -9.18 9.42
CA TRP A 216 -3.70 -8.07 10.36
C TRP A 216 -3.92 -6.74 9.64
N VAL A 217 -4.55 -5.81 10.30
CA VAL A 217 -4.54 -4.39 9.96
C VAL A 217 -4.03 -3.63 11.17
N VAL A 218 -3.06 -2.76 10.95
CA VAL A 218 -2.43 -1.95 12.01
C VAL A 218 -2.53 -0.49 11.61
N ALA A 219 -2.78 0.40 12.56
CA ALA A 219 -2.79 1.83 12.30
C ALA A 219 -1.93 2.59 13.32
N VAL A 220 -1.09 3.49 12.80
CA VAL A 220 -0.17 4.36 13.54
C VAL A 220 -0.50 5.80 13.22
N ALA A 221 -0.54 6.68 14.22
CA ALA A 221 -0.65 8.11 13.96
C ALA A 221 0.47 8.60 13.04
N ALA A 222 0.16 9.45 12.08
CA ALA A 222 1.10 9.90 11.05
C ALA A 222 2.33 10.65 11.62
N ASP A 223 2.24 11.15 12.85
CA ASP A 223 3.36 11.75 13.59
C ASP A 223 4.20 10.72 14.37
N GLY A 224 3.84 9.44 14.32
CA GLY A 224 4.50 8.35 15.03
C GLY A 224 4.10 8.22 16.50
N SER A 225 3.25 9.09 17.04
CA SER A 225 2.86 9.11 18.44
C SER A 225 1.70 8.16 18.78
N GLY A 226 1.32 8.13 20.06
CA GLY A 226 0.13 7.44 20.56
C GLY A 226 0.23 5.90 20.53
N PRO A 227 -0.87 5.18 20.81
CA PRO A 227 -0.92 3.73 20.77
C PRO A 227 -0.90 3.18 19.32
N LEU A 228 -0.41 1.96 19.16
CA LEU A 228 -0.66 1.16 17.99
C LEU A 228 -2.12 0.67 18.07
N LEU A 229 -2.91 0.92 17.04
CA LEU A 229 -4.20 0.24 16.88
C LEU A 229 -3.97 -1.00 16.04
N ASP A 230 -4.68 -2.08 16.35
CA ASP A 230 -4.61 -3.31 15.58
C ASP A 230 -5.97 -4.02 15.50
N PHE A 231 -6.17 -4.69 14.39
CA PHE A 231 -7.22 -5.65 14.14
C PHE A 231 -6.59 -6.94 13.62
N ARG A 232 -6.83 -8.04 14.29
CA ARG A 232 -6.51 -9.37 13.78
C ARG A 232 -7.76 -10.02 13.22
N VAL A 233 -7.68 -10.57 12.02
CA VAL A 233 -8.74 -11.43 11.48
C VAL A 233 -8.96 -12.57 12.47
N PRO A 234 -10.22 -12.87 12.90
CA PRO A 234 -10.49 -13.85 13.96
C PRO A 234 -10.28 -15.31 13.52
N SER A 235 -9.52 -15.53 12.46
CA SER A 235 -9.14 -16.85 11.96
C SER A 235 -8.30 -17.63 12.97
N THR A 236 -8.35 -18.95 12.90
CA THR A 236 -7.44 -19.81 13.66
C THR A 236 -6.02 -19.68 13.16
N ARG A 237 -5.84 -19.57 11.83
CA ARG A 237 -4.60 -19.35 11.10
C ARG A 237 -4.94 -18.78 9.72
N GLU A 238 -3.98 -18.18 9.05
CA GLU A 238 -4.13 -17.66 7.67
C GLU A 238 -5.08 -16.45 7.56
N ALA A 239 -5.95 -16.40 6.57
CA ALA A 239 -6.81 -15.25 6.26
C ALA A 239 -6.03 -13.97 6.01
N GLY A 240 -4.88 -14.07 5.32
CA GLY A 240 -3.96 -12.97 5.05
C GLY A 240 -4.58 -11.83 4.24
N ILE A 241 -4.18 -10.60 4.55
CA ILE A 241 -4.56 -9.41 3.76
C ILE A 241 -3.33 -9.05 2.91
N TRP A 242 -3.24 -9.63 1.71
CA TRP A 242 -2.02 -9.62 0.90
C TRP A 242 -2.17 -9.02 -0.50
N ALA A 243 -3.39 -8.63 -0.91
CA ALA A 243 -3.60 -7.96 -2.18
C ALA A 243 -2.72 -6.70 -2.30
N PRO A 244 -1.99 -6.50 -3.42
CA PRO A 244 -1.06 -5.38 -3.56
C PRO A 244 -1.67 -4.00 -3.36
N ALA A 245 -2.95 -3.82 -3.70
CA ALA A 245 -3.63 -2.54 -3.52
C ALA A 245 -3.88 -2.19 -2.03
N GLY A 246 -3.82 -3.16 -1.13
CA GLY A 246 -3.97 -2.95 0.30
C GLY A 246 -5.36 -2.50 0.74
N PRO A 247 -5.49 -1.91 1.93
CA PRO A 247 -6.74 -1.35 2.43
C PRO A 247 -7.24 -0.22 1.54
N VAL A 248 -8.54 -0.23 1.27
CA VAL A 248 -9.25 0.78 0.47
C VAL A 248 -10.10 1.63 1.40
N VAL A 249 -10.05 2.95 1.25
CA VAL A 249 -10.93 3.86 2.01
C VAL A 249 -12.22 4.05 1.23
N ASP A 250 -13.34 3.72 1.85
CA ASP A 250 -14.67 3.98 1.29
C ASP A 250 -15.07 5.46 1.51
N SER A 251 -16.09 5.89 0.82
CA SER A 251 -16.58 7.28 0.84
C SER A 251 -17.06 7.77 2.21
N ASP A 252 -17.33 6.86 3.14
CA ASP A 252 -17.73 7.16 4.52
C ASP A 252 -16.55 7.12 5.53
N GLY A 253 -15.31 6.93 5.04
CA GLY A 253 -14.10 6.85 5.86
C GLY A 253 -13.87 5.48 6.50
N THR A 254 -14.67 4.46 6.17
CA THR A 254 -14.39 3.09 6.61
C THR A 254 -13.33 2.43 5.72
N LEU A 255 -12.61 1.46 6.27
CA LEU A 255 -11.60 0.69 5.56
C LEU A 255 -12.22 -0.62 5.07
N LEU A 256 -11.95 -0.95 3.81
CA LEU A 256 -12.32 -2.21 3.19
C LEU A 256 -11.05 -3.03 2.96
N VAL A 257 -11.05 -4.28 3.41
CA VAL A 257 -9.98 -5.25 3.16
C VAL A 257 -10.58 -6.57 2.69
N ALA A 258 -9.85 -7.30 1.84
CA ALA A 258 -10.21 -8.65 1.45
C ALA A 258 -9.17 -9.63 2.02
N THR A 259 -9.64 -10.77 2.50
CA THR A 259 -8.82 -11.80 3.15
C THR A 259 -8.67 -13.03 2.24
N GLY A 260 -7.54 -13.70 2.36
CA GLY A 260 -7.32 -15.01 1.78
C GLY A 260 -8.07 -16.12 2.54
N ASN A 261 -7.85 -17.36 2.12
CA ASN A 261 -8.36 -18.55 2.78
C ASN A 261 -7.92 -18.63 4.26
N SER A 262 -8.66 -19.40 5.03
CA SER A 262 -8.34 -19.80 6.40
C SER A 262 -8.42 -21.31 6.56
N GLU A 263 -8.06 -21.83 7.74
CA GLU A 263 -8.26 -23.25 8.07
C GLU A 263 -9.71 -23.59 8.50
N ALA A 264 -10.63 -22.63 8.47
CA ALA A 264 -12.00 -22.84 8.91
C ALA A 264 -12.78 -23.79 7.99
N ALA A 265 -13.38 -24.83 8.56
CA ALA A 265 -14.17 -25.80 7.82
C ALA A 265 -15.70 -25.71 8.07
N THR A 266 -16.12 -25.19 9.22
CA THR A 266 -17.52 -25.21 9.64
C THR A 266 -18.13 -23.85 9.91
N THR A 267 -17.38 -22.97 10.55
CA THR A 267 -17.82 -21.62 10.94
C THR A 267 -16.94 -20.60 10.26
N LEU A 268 -17.54 -19.61 9.59
CA LEU A 268 -16.80 -18.53 8.97
C LEU A 268 -16.06 -17.74 10.06
N ASP A 269 -14.74 -17.58 9.89
CA ASP A 269 -13.84 -16.96 10.82
C ASP A 269 -13.13 -15.70 10.25
N GLY A 270 -13.66 -15.15 9.15
CA GLY A 270 -13.09 -14.02 8.46
C GLY A 270 -12.14 -14.37 7.31
N GLY A 271 -11.88 -15.66 7.05
CA GLY A 271 -11.24 -16.10 5.80
C GLY A 271 -12.14 -15.92 4.59
N ASP A 272 -11.57 -15.79 3.40
CA ASP A 272 -12.29 -15.61 2.12
C ASP A 272 -13.42 -14.57 2.20
N SER A 273 -13.12 -13.43 2.78
CA SER A 273 -14.11 -12.40 3.11
C SER A 273 -13.70 -11.02 2.60
N VAL A 274 -14.68 -10.14 2.45
CA VAL A 274 -14.51 -8.69 2.48
C VAL A 274 -14.93 -8.22 3.86
N LEU A 275 -14.03 -7.57 4.57
CA LEU A 275 -14.26 -7.00 5.89
C LEU A 275 -14.32 -5.47 5.79
N ARG A 276 -15.25 -4.88 6.53
CA ARG A 276 -15.37 -3.44 6.70
C ARG A 276 -14.97 -3.08 8.12
N LEU A 277 -13.98 -2.20 8.25
CA LEU A 277 -13.46 -1.75 9.53
C LEU A 277 -13.74 -0.25 9.71
N SER A 278 -14.08 0.14 10.94
CA SER A 278 -14.12 1.56 11.31
C SER A 278 -12.70 2.16 11.28
N PRO A 279 -12.54 3.50 11.29
CA PRO A 279 -11.23 4.14 11.41
C PRO A 279 -10.43 3.75 12.66
N ASP A 280 -11.11 3.26 13.71
CA ASP A 280 -10.50 2.73 14.92
C ASP A 280 -10.31 1.20 14.89
N LEU A 281 -10.36 0.61 13.70
CA LEU A 281 -10.12 -0.80 13.38
C LEU A 281 -11.09 -1.79 14.06
N HIS A 282 -12.34 -1.37 14.34
CA HIS A 282 -13.38 -2.32 14.73
C HIS A 282 -14.10 -2.86 13.50
N GLN A 283 -14.30 -4.17 13.41
CA GLN A 283 -15.10 -4.77 12.34
C GLN A 283 -16.56 -4.35 12.49
N VAL A 284 -17.11 -3.72 11.46
CA VAL A 284 -18.48 -3.19 11.44
C VAL A 284 -19.37 -3.94 10.46
N ASP A 285 -18.80 -4.58 9.43
CA ASP A 285 -19.55 -5.40 8.47
C ASP A 285 -18.66 -6.47 7.84
N GLN A 286 -19.25 -7.46 7.20
CA GLN A 286 -18.55 -8.56 6.54
C GLN A 286 -19.40 -9.14 5.42
N TRP A 287 -18.70 -9.59 4.37
CA TRP A 287 -19.26 -10.46 3.33
C TRP A 287 -18.31 -11.61 3.04
N ALA A 288 -18.90 -12.78 2.73
CA ALA A 288 -18.19 -13.93 2.17
C ALA A 288 -19.06 -14.60 1.08
N PRO A 289 -18.47 -15.25 0.08
CA PRO A 289 -19.23 -16.04 -0.88
C PRO A 289 -19.97 -17.19 -0.19
N ALA A 290 -21.09 -17.63 -0.76
CA ALA A 290 -21.88 -18.73 -0.19
C ALA A 290 -21.10 -20.05 -0.12
N ASP A 291 -20.16 -20.23 -1.03
CA ASP A 291 -19.28 -21.39 -1.18
C ASP A 291 -17.90 -21.20 -0.52
N TRP A 292 -17.74 -20.25 0.42
CA TRP A 292 -16.48 -19.94 1.10
C TRP A 292 -15.75 -21.18 1.66
N ARG A 293 -16.48 -22.22 2.10
CA ARG A 293 -15.87 -23.47 2.59
C ARG A 293 -15.08 -24.20 1.52
N LEU A 294 -15.59 -24.18 0.28
CA LEU A 294 -14.92 -24.80 -0.86
C LEU A 294 -13.70 -23.97 -1.27
N LEU A 295 -13.80 -22.64 -1.18
CA LEU A 295 -12.70 -21.74 -1.48
C LEU A 295 -11.56 -21.92 -0.46
N ASN A 296 -11.86 -21.92 0.84
CA ASN A 296 -10.90 -22.23 1.90
C ASN A 296 -10.16 -23.56 1.68
N ALA A 297 -10.93 -24.62 1.41
CA ALA A 297 -10.37 -25.96 1.22
C ALA A 297 -9.49 -26.09 -0.04
N ALA A 298 -9.66 -25.20 -1.01
CA ALA A 298 -8.97 -25.24 -2.30
C ALA A 298 -7.89 -24.14 -2.45
N ASP A 299 -7.56 -23.41 -1.39
CA ASP A 299 -6.67 -22.23 -1.46
C ASP A 299 -7.09 -21.26 -2.59
N THR A 300 -8.39 -20.92 -2.61
CA THR A 300 -8.96 -20.12 -3.69
C THR A 300 -9.39 -18.75 -3.17
N ASP A 301 -8.41 -17.95 -2.73
CA ASP A 301 -8.59 -16.69 -2.03
C ASP A 301 -9.53 -15.70 -2.72
N VAL A 302 -10.44 -15.15 -1.95
CA VAL A 302 -11.14 -13.89 -2.29
C VAL A 302 -10.18 -12.72 -2.26
N GLY A 303 -9.22 -12.72 -1.34
CA GLY A 303 -8.28 -11.62 -1.07
C GLY A 303 -7.09 -11.51 -2.02
N SER A 304 -7.10 -12.09 -3.22
CA SER A 304 -6.03 -11.90 -4.21
C SER A 304 -6.09 -10.56 -4.95
N ILE A 305 -7.20 -9.83 -4.83
CA ILE A 305 -7.37 -8.42 -5.19
C ILE A 305 -8.10 -7.69 -4.07
N SER A 306 -7.91 -6.38 -3.96
CA SER A 306 -8.66 -5.54 -3.01
C SER A 306 -10.05 -5.20 -3.54
N PRO A 307 -11.03 -4.87 -2.68
CA PRO A 307 -12.33 -4.35 -3.11
C PRO A 307 -12.15 -3.08 -3.94
N ALA A 308 -12.99 -2.90 -4.97
CA ALA A 308 -12.96 -1.72 -5.83
C ALA A 308 -14.31 -1.01 -5.84
N ALA A 309 -14.34 0.28 -5.51
CA ALA A 309 -15.54 1.11 -5.66
C ALA A 309 -15.85 1.33 -7.14
N VAL A 310 -17.05 0.93 -7.59
CA VAL A 310 -17.45 1.02 -9.01
C VAL A 310 -18.60 2.00 -9.25
N GLY A 311 -18.81 2.91 -8.29
CA GLY A 311 -19.89 3.89 -8.32
C GLY A 311 -21.26 3.33 -7.94
N GLY A 312 -22.24 4.21 -7.78
CA GLY A 312 -23.61 3.81 -7.43
C GLY A 312 -23.77 3.09 -6.08
N GLY A 313 -22.82 3.27 -5.16
CA GLY A 313 -22.81 2.56 -3.87
C GLY A 313 -22.49 1.07 -4.01
N LEU A 314 -21.74 0.69 -5.03
CA LEU A 314 -21.35 -0.69 -5.30
C LEU A 314 -19.84 -0.86 -5.18
N LEU A 315 -19.44 -2.03 -4.66
CA LEU A 315 -18.07 -2.52 -4.62
C LEU A 315 -17.97 -3.77 -5.51
N PHE A 316 -16.90 -3.87 -6.27
CA PHE A 316 -16.53 -5.10 -6.95
C PHE A 316 -15.51 -5.87 -6.10
N GLN A 317 -15.69 -7.17 -5.98
CA GLN A 317 -14.72 -8.12 -5.44
C GLN A 317 -14.55 -9.29 -6.42
N GLY A 318 -13.30 -9.59 -6.74
CA GLY A 318 -12.89 -10.80 -7.47
C GLY A 318 -12.05 -11.71 -6.57
N GLY A 319 -11.27 -12.62 -7.18
CA GLY A 319 -10.39 -13.51 -6.43
C GLY A 319 -9.79 -14.60 -7.28
N LYS A 320 -9.12 -15.58 -6.65
CA LYS A 320 -8.51 -16.75 -7.29
C LYS A 320 -9.57 -17.65 -7.98
N SER A 321 -10.83 -17.66 -7.51
CA SER A 321 -11.91 -18.40 -8.15
C SER A 321 -12.24 -17.92 -9.56
N GLY A 322 -11.84 -16.69 -9.90
CA GLY A 322 -12.20 -16.04 -11.16
C GLY A 322 -13.62 -15.53 -11.21
N ARG A 323 -14.40 -15.73 -10.16
CA ARG A 323 -15.73 -15.17 -10.01
C ARG A 323 -15.65 -13.72 -9.53
N GLY A 324 -16.47 -12.84 -10.09
CA GLY A 324 -16.62 -11.47 -9.64
C GLY A 324 -17.97 -11.27 -8.97
N TYR A 325 -17.99 -10.42 -7.95
CA TYR A 325 -19.15 -10.10 -7.13
C TYR A 325 -19.36 -8.61 -7.08
N LEU A 326 -20.61 -8.14 -7.10
CA LEU A 326 -20.97 -6.78 -6.73
C LEU A 326 -21.62 -6.81 -5.35
N LEU A 327 -21.07 -6.04 -4.44
CA LEU A 327 -21.52 -5.85 -3.08
C LEU A 327 -22.10 -4.44 -2.92
N ARG A 328 -23.01 -4.25 -1.97
CA ARG A 328 -23.50 -2.92 -1.62
C ARG A 328 -22.54 -2.30 -0.60
N ALA A 329 -22.00 -1.13 -0.89
CA ALA A 329 -21.03 -0.47 -0.01
C ALA A 329 -21.61 -0.18 1.39
N GLY A 330 -22.87 0.24 1.50
CA GLY A 330 -23.53 0.52 2.78
C GLY A 330 -23.91 -0.71 3.62
N HIS A 331 -23.94 -1.90 3.01
CA HIS A 331 -24.23 -3.18 3.68
C HIS A 331 -23.72 -4.33 2.85
N LEU A 332 -22.63 -4.97 3.27
CA LEU A 332 -21.94 -5.99 2.50
C LEU A 332 -22.76 -7.27 2.28
N GLY A 333 -23.67 -7.60 3.20
CA GLY A 333 -24.69 -8.61 2.99
C GLY A 333 -24.41 -9.98 3.63
N GLY A 334 -23.36 -10.13 4.41
CA GLY A 334 -23.03 -11.40 5.08
C GLY A 334 -22.69 -12.52 4.10
N VAL A 335 -22.93 -13.76 4.49
CA VAL A 335 -22.61 -14.92 3.65
C VAL A 335 -23.59 -15.03 2.47
N GLY A 336 -23.06 -14.98 1.25
CA GLY A 336 -23.82 -15.11 0.02
C GLY A 336 -24.67 -13.90 -0.40
N GLY A 337 -24.59 -12.77 0.36
CA GLY A 337 -25.43 -11.60 0.13
C GLY A 337 -24.96 -10.65 -0.97
N ALA A 338 -24.15 -11.11 -1.94
CA ALA A 338 -23.78 -10.31 -3.10
C ALA A 338 -25.01 -9.90 -3.92
N ALA A 339 -25.03 -8.63 -4.37
CA ALA A 339 -26.11 -8.13 -5.23
C ALA A 339 -26.06 -8.76 -6.63
N PHE A 340 -24.88 -9.16 -7.10
CA PHE A 340 -24.65 -9.83 -8.37
C PHE A 340 -23.37 -10.65 -8.33
N ALA A 341 -23.33 -11.75 -9.07
CA ALA A 341 -22.13 -12.55 -9.25
C ALA A 341 -22.11 -13.22 -10.63
N ALA A 342 -20.93 -13.21 -11.28
CA ALA A 342 -20.71 -13.89 -12.55
C ALA A 342 -19.22 -14.29 -12.71
N GLU A 343 -18.93 -15.19 -13.65
CA GLU A 343 -17.56 -15.51 -14.06
C GLU A 343 -16.91 -14.30 -14.73
N VAL A 344 -15.70 -13.97 -14.32
CA VAL A 344 -14.87 -12.86 -14.85
C VAL A 344 -13.57 -13.40 -15.43
N CYS A 345 -12.81 -14.16 -14.64
CA CYS A 345 -11.49 -14.64 -14.99
C CYS A 345 -11.44 -16.17 -14.98
N ARG A 346 -10.83 -16.80 -15.98
CA ARG A 346 -10.42 -18.20 -15.84
C ARG A 346 -9.05 -18.24 -15.18
N GLY A 347 -8.88 -19.02 -14.12
CA GLY A 347 -7.63 -19.13 -13.37
C GLY A 347 -7.37 -17.98 -12.40
N GLY A 348 -8.37 -17.14 -12.15
CA GLY A 348 -8.32 -16.11 -11.11
C GLY A 348 -7.85 -14.74 -11.56
N SER A 349 -7.94 -13.79 -10.62
CA SER A 349 -7.48 -12.40 -10.72
C SER A 349 -6.51 -12.09 -9.58
N TYR A 350 -5.46 -11.31 -9.88
CA TYR A 350 -4.40 -10.97 -8.94
C TYR A 350 -3.91 -9.54 -9.21
N GLY A 351 -3.62 -8.76 -8.15
CA GLY A 351 -3.10 -7.40 -8.27
C GLY A 351 -4.15 -6.32 -7.98
N GLY A 352 -4.01 -5.16 -8.61
CA GLY A 352 -4.94 -4.03 -8.50
C GLY A 352 -5.89 -3.94 -9.69
N THR A 353 -7.05 -3.35 -9.48
CA THR A 353 -8.02 -3.03 -10.54
C THR A 353 -8.05 -1.53 -10.79
N ALA A 354 -8.44 -1.07 -11.99
CA ALA A 354 -8.68 0.35 -12.25
C ALA A 354 -10.13 0.60 -12.65
N PHE A 355 -10.73 1.66 -12.11
CA PHE A 355 -12.11 2.00 -12.43
C PHE A 355 -12.23 3.39 -13.07
N ALA A 356 -12.57 3.41 -14.36
CA ALA A 356 -12.96 4.61 -15.08
C ALA A 356 -14.34 4.37 -15.70
N ALA A 357 -15.37 4.96 -15.11
CA ALA A 357 -16.75 4.71 -15.52
C ALA A 357 -16.96 4.83 -17.03
N PRO A 358 -17.66 3.90 -17.66
CA PRO A 358 -18.42 2.81 -17.05
C PRO A 358 -17.63 1.48 -16.89
N TYR A 359 -16.30 1.48 -17.04
CA TYR A 359 -15.50 0.26 -17.09
C TYR A 359 -14.65 0.06 -15.85
N LEU A 360 -14.66 -1.20 -15.34
CA LEU A 360 -13.68 -1.72 -14.37
C LEU A 360 -12.72 -2.64 -15.13
N TYR A 361 -11.43 -2.40 -14.99
CA TYR A 361 -10.38 -3.22 -15.62
C TYR A 361 -9.79 -4.16 -14.56
N VAL A 362 -9.93 -5.46 -14.81
CA VAL A 362 -9.57 -6.53 -13.87
C VAL A 362 -8.42 -7.35 -14.44
N PRO A 363 -7.27 -7.46 -13.74
CA PRO A 363 -6.15 -8.28 -14.18
C PRO A 363 -6.46 -9.76 -13.95
N CYS A 364 -6.69 -10.51 -15.01
CA CYS A 364 -6.87 -11.96 -14.97
C CYS A 364 -5.61 -12.69 -15.45
N VAL A 365 -5.38 -13.91 -14.97
CA VAL A 365 -4.25 -14.76 -15.42
C VAL A 365 -4.22 -14.91 -16.95
N GLN A 366 -5.37 -14.87 -17.61
CA GLN A 366 -5.49 -15.05 -19.07
C GLN A 366 -5.60 -13.74 -19.86
N GLY A 367 -5.34 -12.61 -19.22
CA GLY A 367 -5.41 -11.30 -19.86
C GLY A 367 -6.33 -10.32 -19.13
N LEU A 368 -6.12 -9.04 -19.39
CA LEU A 368 -6.91 -7.97 -18.79
C LEU A 368 -8.37 -8.03 -19.29
N ARG A 369 -9.32 -7.93 -18.37
CA ARG A 369 -10.74 -7.87 -18.68
C ARG A 369 -11.31 -6.50 -18.35
N ALA A 370 -12.06 -5.93 -19.30
CA ALA A 370 -12.92 -4.80 -18.99
C ALA A 370 -14.33 -5.27 -18.70
N LEU A 371 -14.82 -4.94 -17.49
CA LEU A 371 -16.20 -5.15 -17.11
C LEU A 371 -16.96 -3.84 -17.28
N ARG A 372 -18.03 -3.87 -18.04
CA ARG A 372 -18.96 -2.73 -18.10
C ARG A 372 -19.95 -2.84 -16.95
N ILE A 373 -19.89 -1.87 -16.04
CA ILE A 373 -20.84 -1.76 -14.94
C ILE A 373 -22.14 -1.20 -15.48
N GLY A 374 -23.21 -1.97 -15.33
CA GLY A 374 -24.54 -1.62 -15.84
C GLY A 374 -25.47 -1.12 -14.74
N PRO A 375 -26.67 -0.63 -15.11
CA PRO A 375 -27.71 -0.32 -14.13
C PRO A 375 -28.20 -1.61 -13.43
N GLY A 376 -28.79 -1.46 -12.24
CA GLY A 376 -29.38 -2.59 -11.52
C GLY A 376 -28.38 -3.52 -10.85
N ALA A 377 -27.19 -3.02 -10.50
CA ALA A 377 -26.12 -3.80 -9.85
C ALA A 377 -25.75 -5.05 -10.65
N ALA A 378 -25.35 -4.90 -11.91
CA ALA A 378 -24.85 -5.96 -12.77
C ALA A 378 -23.61 -5.50 -13.54
N PHE A 379 -22.80 -6.44 -14.00
CA PHE A 379 -21.72 -6.20 -14.95
C PHE A 379 -21.73 -7.22 -16.07
N SER A 380 -21.09 -6.88 -17.17
CA SER A 380 -20.80 -7.79 -18.29
C SER A 380 -19.37 -7.60 -18.76
N VAL A 381 -18.74 -8.68 -19.25
CA VAL A 381 -17.42 -8.57 -19.89
C VAL A 381 -17.58 -7.84 -21.23
N ALA A 382 -16.94 -6.70 -21.38
CA ALA A 382 -16.94 -5.92 -22.59
C ALA A 382 -15.86 -6.40 -23.57
N TRP A 383 -14.64 -6.64 -23.06
CA TRP A 383 -13.52 -7.15 -23.88
C TRP A 383 -12.46 -7.84 -23.00
N THR A 384 -11.53 -8.53 -23.66
CA THR A 384 -10.32 -9.13 -23.08
C THR A 384 -9.10 -8.67 -23.87
N GLY A 385 -8.07 -8.18 -23.17
CA GLY A 385 -6.80 -7.72 -23.74
C GLY A 385 -5.60 -8.58 -23.29
N PRO A 386 -4.42 -8.39 -23.92
CA PRO A 386 -3.27 -9.27 -23.68
C PRO A 386 -2.53 -9.11 -22.35
N PRO A 387 -2.44 -7.92 -21.67
CA PRO A 387 -1.67 -7.81 -20.45
C PRO A 387 -2.38 -8.48 -19.27
N THR A 388 -1.59 -9.01 -18.32
CA THR A 388 -2.11 -9.76 -17.16
C THR A 388 -1.89 -9.05 -15.84
N GLY A 389 -1.18 -7.89 -15.83
CA GLY A 389 -0.86 -7.15 -14.62
C GLY A 389 -1.85 -6.04 -14.28
N SER A 390 -1.62 -5.41 -13.15
CA SER A 390 -2.45 -4.33 -12.63
C SER A 390 -2.54 -3.15 -13.60
N PRO A 391 -3.74 -2.73 -14.03
CA PRO A 391 -3.92 -1.65 -14.98
C PRO A 391 -4.06 -0.30 -14.29
N ILE A 392 -3.69 0.77 -15.02
CA ILE A 392 -4.11 2.14 -14.72
C ILE A 392 -4.75 2.78 -15.95
N VAL A 393 -5.45 3.89 -15.76
CA VAL A 393 -6.02 4.70 -16.86
C VAL A 393 -5.35 6.07 -16.87
N ALA A 394 -4.71 6.39 -17.99
CA ALA A 394 -4.03 7.67 -18.18
C ALA A 394 -4.12 8.07 -19.66
N GLY A 395 -4.27 9.37 -19.95
CA GLY A 395 -4.31 9.91 -21.30
C GLY A 395 -5.39 9.30 -22.21
N GLY A 396 -6.47 8.79 -21.62
CA GLY A 396 -7.55 8.12 -22.37
C GLY A 396 -7.19 6.72 -22.87
N ALA A 397 -6.19 6.07 -22.30
CA ALA A 397 -5.83 4.66 -22.53
C ALA A 397 -5.74 3.87 -21.24
N VAL A 398 -5.86 2.56 -21.33
CA VAL A 398 -5.59 1.62 -20.22
C VAL A 398 -4.17 1.11 -20.38
N TRP A 399 -3.35 1.29 -19.35
CA TRP A 399 -1.94 0.90 -19.35
C TRP A 399 -1.71 -0.27 -18.40
N ALA A 400 -1.07 -1.31 -18.88
CA ALA A 400 -0.67 -2.44 -18.06
C ALA A 400 0.50 -3.21 -18.68
N THR A 401 1.21 -3.93 -17.84
CA THR A 401 2.19 -4.95 -18.21
C THR A 401 1.84 -6.25 -17.49
N GLY A 402 2.68 -7.26 -17.48
CA GLY A 402 2.47 -8.52 -16.77
C GLY A 402 3.77 -9.08 -16.24
N SER A 403 3.70 -9.98 -15.26
CA SER A 403 4.86 -10.62 -14.66
C SER A 403 5.78 -11.25 -15.71
N GLY A 404 7.07 -10.91 -15.65
CA GLY A 404 8.07 -11.37 -16.62
C GLY A 404 7.91 -10.80 -18.03
N GLN A 405 6.92 -9.92 -18.28
CA GLN A 405 6.78 -9.23 -19.54
C GLN A 405 7.78 -8.08 -19.63
N THR A 406 8.18 -7.74 -20.86
CA THR A 406 9.09 -6.62 -21.11
C THR A 406 8.39 -5.41 -21.72
N THR A 407 7.11 -5.58 -22.08
CA THR A 407 6.35 -4.59 -22.84
C THR A 407 5.22 -4.02 -21.98
N LEU A 408 5.18 -2.71 -21.87
CA LEU A 408 4.03 -1.94 -21.38
C LEU A 408 3.08 -1.68 -22.56
N LEU A 409 1.78 -1.98 -22.38
CA LEU A 409 0.76 -1.85 -23.40
C LEU A 409 -0.19 -0.70 -23.08
N ALA A 410 -0.51 0.11 -24.07
CA ALA A 410 -1.65 1.04 -24.06
C ALA A 410 -2.81 0.42 -24.83
N LEU A 411 -3.97 0.29 -24.18
CA LEU A 411 -5.17 -0.29 -24.76
C LEU A 411 -6.26 0.75 -24.90
N ASP A 412 -7.08 0.59 -25.93
CA ASP A 412 -8.32 1.34 -26.06
C ASP A 412 -9.30 0.96 -24.92
N PRO A 413 -9.81 1.93 -24.15
CA PRO A 413 -10.66 1.66 -22.99
C PRO A 413 -11.97 0.93 -23.34
N ALA A 414 -12.53 1.13 -24.53
CA ALA A 414 -13.83 0.60 -24.93
C ALA A 414 -13.74 -0.74 -25.66
N SER A 415 -12.62 -1.01 -26.35
CA SER A 415 -12.47 -2.18 -27.21
C SER A 415 -11.32 -3.14 -26.80
N GLY A 416 -10.38 -2.69 -25.97
CA GLY A 416 -9.17 -3.45 -25.62
C GLY A 416 -8.14 -3.53 -26.76
N ALA A 417 -8.35 -2.83 -27.86
CA ALA A 417 -7.40 -2.79 -28.97
C ALA A 417 -6.07 -2.14 -28.51
N VAL A 418 -4.96 -2.76 -28.87
CA VAL A 418 -3.62 -2.22 -28.55
C VAL A 418 -3.38 -0.96 -29.38
N ARG A 419 -3.22 0.18 -28.72
CA ARG A 419 -2.89 1.48 -29.32
C ARG A 419 -1.39 1.72 -29.39
N ALA A 420 -0.64 1.28 -28.37
CA ALA A 420 0.81 1.44 -28.33
C ALA A 420 1.48 0.32 -27.55
N ARG A 421 2.78 0.16 -27.81
CA ARG A 421 3.70 -0.76 -27.12
C ARG A 421 4.98 -0.03 -26.80
N VAL A 422 5.47 -0.17 -25.56
CA VAL A 422 6.74 0.42 -25.13
C VAL A 422 7.54 -0.67 -24.42
N GLU A 423 8.77 -0.90 -24.85
CA GLU A 423 9.69 -1.81 -24.17
C GLU A 423 10.20 -1.16 -22.89
N VAL A 424 9.95 -1.81 -21.76
CA VAL A 424 10.31 -1.32 -20.41
C VAL A 424 11.27 -2.26 -19.68
N GLY A 425 11.65 -3.36 -20.29
CA GLY A 425 12.44 -4.41 -19.64
C GLY A 425 11.60 -5.33 -18.74
N PRO A 426 12.22 -6.36 -18.15
CA PRO A 426 11.51 -7.41 -17.42
C PRO A 426 10.87 -6.87 -16.15
N THR A 427 9.56 -7.09 -15.99
CA THR A 427 8.81 -6.66 -14.82
C THR A 427 8.63 -7.81 -13.82
N VAL A 428 8.64 -7.50 -12.53
CA VAL A 428 8.33 -8.44 -11.45
C VAL A 428 6.83 -8.77 -11.42
N HIS A 429 6.43 -9.79 -10.67
CA HIS A 429 5.01 -10.04 -10.45
C HIS A 429 4.37 -8.87 -9.66
N PHE A 430 3.14 -8.51 -10.05
CA PHE A 430 2.39 -7.36 -9.54
C PHE A 430 2.99 -5.98 -9.88
N ALA A 431 3.98 -5.90 -10.78
CA ALA A 431 4.45 -4.61 -11.25
C ALA A 431 3.27 -3.76 -11.74
N THR A 432 3.14 -2.59 -11.15
CA THR A 432 2.04 -1.66 -11.39
C THR A 432 2.62 -0.33 -11.86
N PRO A 433 2.16 0.21 -13.01
CA PRO A 433 2.58 1.53 -13.45
C PRO A 433 1.87 2.63 -12.66
N ALA A 434 2.54 3.78 -12.52
CA ALA A 434 1.95 5.03 -12.04
C ALA A 434 2.02 6.10 -13.13
N SER A 435 1.10 7.05 -13.12
CA SER A 435 1.06 8.12 -14.13
C SER A 435 0.74 9.47 -13.52
N LEU A 436 1.39 10.52 -14.05
CA LEU A 436 1.10 11.90 -13.68
C LEU A 436 1.47 12.85 -14.83
N GLY A 437 0.51 13.62 -15.31
CA GLY A 437 0.75 14.73 -16.23
C GLY A 437 1.42 14.35 -17.55
N GLY A 438 1.17 13.13 -18.08
CA GLY A 438 1.73 12.64 -19.34
C GLY A 438 3.07 11.90 -19.19
N THR A 439 3.50 11.66 -17.95
CA THR A 439 4.64 10.78 -17.63
C THR A 439 4.13 9.55 -16.90
N LEU A 440 4.52 8.37 -17.35
CA LEU A 440 4.26 7.10 -16.68
C LEU A 440 5.58 6.50 -16.21
N VAL A 441 5.57 5.89 -15.04
CA VAL A 441 6.74 5.16 -14.48
C VAL A 441 6.35 3.75 -14.11
N VAL A 442 7.28 2.81 -14.26
CA VAL A 442 7.09 1.40 -13.88
C VAL A 442 8.40 0.79 -13.41
N GLY A 443 8.34 -0.12 -12.45
CA GLY A 443 9.49 -0.93 -12.02
C GLY A 443 9.87 -1.97 -13.07
N SER A 444 11.19 -2.12 -13.29
CA SER A 444 11.78 -3.12 -14.18
C SER A 444 12.96 -3.80 -13.47
N GLY A 445 12.71 -4.95 -12.83
CA GLY A 445 13.67 -5.56 -11.92
C GLY A 445 14.08 -4.57 -10.83
N ASN A 446 15.37 -4.26 -10.76
CA ASN A 446 15.94 -3.31 -9.81
C ASN A 446 16.13 -1.89 -10.40
N SER A 447 15.32 -1.49 -11.35
CA SER A 447 15.37 -0.15 -11.96
C SER A 447 13.97 0.40 -12.22
N ILE A 448 13.90 1.69 -12.56
CA ILE A 448 12.67 2.37 -12.98
C ILE A 448 12.80 2.79 -14.43
N VAL A 449 11.71 2.63 -15.15
CA VAL A 449 11.57 3.14 -16.52
C VAL A 449 10.49 4.21 -16.55
N ALA A 450 10.80 5.37 -17.10
CA ALA A 450 9.82 6.41 -17.38
C ALA A 450 9.46 6.43 -18.87
N VAL A 451 8.18 6.63 -19.12
CA VAL A 451 7.58 6.72 -20.46
C VAL A 451 6.88 8.07 -20.58
N THR A 452 7.10 8.78 -21.66
CA THR A 452 6.45 10.06 -21.97
C THR A 452 5.53 9.90 -23.18
N GLY A 453 4.62 10.89 -23.40
CA GLY A 453 3.62 10.84 -24.45
C GLY A 453 2.42 9.97 -24.11
N VAL A 454 2.18 9.83 -22.83
CA VAL A 454 1.12 9.00 -22.21
C VAL A 454 -0.15 9.80 -22.00
#